data_e2c9b9839f34d5c1a9242719141b1c11
#
_entry.id   e2c9b9839f34d5c1a9242719141b1c11
#
_cell.length_a   1.000
_cell.length_b   1.000
_cell.length_c   1.000
_cell.angle_alpha   90.00
_cell.angle_beta   90.00
_cell.angle_gamma   90.00
#
_symmetry.space_group_name_H-M   'P 1'
#
loop_
_entity.id
_entity.type
_entity.pdbx_description
1 polymer ?
#
loop_
_entity_poly.entity_id
_entity_poly.type
_entity_poly.pdbx_seq_one_letter_code
_entity_poly.pdbx_strand_id
1 'polypeptide(L)'
;MFDALADRLDDAWKKIRGQDKISKSNIQDTLNEVRRALLSADVNLQVVKGFIADVEQKALGEGVISGVNPGQQFIKIVYDELVKVMGESNVPLAQADKPPTVILMAGLQGTGKTTATAKLALYLRKQERSCLMVGTDVYRPAAIDQLLTLGNQIDVPVFEMGTDADPVEIARQGVAKAKELGVDTVIVDTAGRLQIDNDMMGELSRIKDTIKPDDTLLVVDAMTGQEAANLTYTFHDQIGITGAILTKLDGDSRGGAALSVRQVSGQPIKFVGVGEKVEALEPFYPDRLASRILNMGDILTLVEKAQEEIDLADVEKMQSKIMEAKFDFNDFIKQMRLLKNMGSLGGVLKLIPGMGKISGADLAKGETQLKRTESMISSMTKAEKADPDLLAQSPSRRRRVAKGSGFDEKDVSKLVKDFTKMRSMMQNMGRGMPGMGMPGMGGMGMPGMGGGMPGMGMPGMGGYPQQGKRKKKKKKKKGFGTL
;
A
#
# COMPACT_ATOMS: atom_id res chain seq x y z
N MET A 1 -8.56 -2.81 -1.82
CA MET A 1 -7.66 -3.53 -2.75
C MET A 1 -7.55 -4.97 -2.27
N PHE A 2 -7.94 -5.95 -3.08
CA PHE A 2 -7.90 -7.41 -2.77
C PHE A 2 -8.71 -7.88 -1.56
N ASP A 3 -9.52 -7.04 -0.93
CA ASP A 3 -10.21 -7.38 0.32
C ASP A 3 -11.10 -8.63 0.16
N ALA A 4 -11.84 -8.73 -0.94
CA ALA A 4 -12.72 -9.88 -1.19
C ALA A 4 -11.94 -11.20 -1.41
N LEU A 5 -10.79 -11.14 -2.06
CA LEU A 5 -9.92 -12.30 -2.25
C LEU A 5 -9.23 -12.69 -0.93
N ALA A 6 -8.69 -11.70 -0.21
CA ALA A 6 -8.02 -11.91 1.06
C ALA A 6 -8.95 -12.52 2.13
N ASP A 7 -10.19 -12.04 2.23
CA ASP A 7 -11.18 -12.58 3.18
C ASP A 7 -11.52 -14.03 2.89
N ARG A 8 -11.72 -14.40 1.62
CA ARG A 8 -11.99 -15.79 1.22
C ARG A 8 -10.81 -16.72 1.45
N LEU A 9 -9.60 -16.23 1.22
CA LEU A 9 -8.39 -16.99 1.53
C LEU A 9 -8.19 -17.12 3.05
N ASP A 10 -8.44 -16.07 3.85
CA ASP A 10 -8.36 -16.15 5.32
C ASP A 10 -9.33 -17.20 5.88
N ASP A 11 -10.52 -17.33 5.31
CA ASP A 11 -11.48 -18.37 5.70
C ASP A 11 -11.01 -19.78 5.35
N ALA A 12 -10.35 -19.97 4.20
CA ALA A 12 -9.68 -21.21 3.85
C ALA A 12 -8.53 -21.55 4.81
N TRP A 13 -7.74 -20.54 5.20
CA TRP A 13 -6.62 -20.71 6.13
C TRP A 13 -7.05 -21.07 7.56
N LYS A 14 -8.15 -20.52 8.06
CA LYS A 14 -8.68 -20.86 9.40
C LYS A 14 -8.97 -22.35 9.55
N LYS A 15 -9.39 -23.00 8.48
CA LYS A 15 -9.68 -24.45 8.48
C LYS A 15 -8.41 -25.29 8.60
N ILE A 16 -7.29 -24.84 8.03
CA ILE A 16 -6.00 -25.55 8.09
C ILE A 16 -5.22 -25.22 9.37
N ARG A 17 -5.27 -24.00 9.89
CA ARG A 17 -4.52 -23.58 11.09
C ARG A 17 -4.86 -24.38 12.34
N GLY A 18 -6.04 -25.01 12.40
CA GLY A 18 -6.48 -25.84 13.54
C GLY A 18 -6.12 -27.31 13.43
N GLN A 19 -5.36 -27.77 12.43
CA GLN A 19 -5.09 -29.18 12.18
C GLN A 19 -3.65 -29.55 12.50
N ASP A 20 -3.49 -30.59 13.34
CA ASP A 20 -2.18 -31.09 13.76
C ASP A 20 -1.43 -31.89 12.67
N LYS A 21 -2.14 -32.31 11.61
CA LYS A 21 -1.57 -33.06 10.48
C LYS A 21 -2.19 -32.60 9.16
N ILE A 22 -1.35 -32.35 8.16
CA ILE A 22 -1.79 -32.19 6.77
C ILE A 22 -2.02 -33.61 6.23
N SER A 23 -3.29 -33.90 5.86
CA SER A 23 -3.67 -35.08 5.09
C SER A 23 -3.94 -34.68 3.63
N LYS A 24 -3.83 -35.64 2.72
CA LYS A 24 -4.15 -35.42 1.31
C LYS A 24 -5.60 -34.90 1.14
N SER A 25 -6.53 -35.34 1.98
CA SER A 25 -7.93 -34.87 1.97
C SER A 25 -8.05 -33.39 2.38
N ASN A 26 -7.34 -32.99 3.44
CA ASN A 26 -7.43 -31.61 3.95
C ASN A 26 -6.80 -30.60 2.95
N ILE A 27 -5.74 -31.00 2.28
CA ILE A 27 -5.12 -30.21 1.19
C ILE A 27 -6.12 -30.02 0.07
N GLN A 28 -6.79 -31.07 -0.40
CA GLN A 28 -7.75 -31.01 -1.49
C GLN A 28 -8.91 -30.06 -1.20
N ASP A 29 -9.49 -30.14 0.00
CA ASP A 29 -10.58 -29.26 0.40
C ASP A 29 -10.15 -27.80 0.40
N THR A 30 -8.96 -27.51 0.92
CA THR A 30 -8.44 -26.13 0.94
C THR A 30 -8.07 -25.65 -0.45
N LEU A 31 -7.44 -26.49 -1.30
CA LEU A 31 -7.14 -26.15 -2.68
C LEU A 31 -8.42 -25.84 -3.48
N ASN A 32 -9.52 -26.55 -3.21
CA ASN A 32 -10.81 -26.26 -3.84
C ASN A 32 -11.35 -24.88 -3.39
N GLU A 33 -11.16 -24.50 -2.14
CA GLU A 33 -11.56 -23.16 -1.66
C GLU A 33 -10.68 -22.07 -2.25
N VAL A 34 -9.35 -22.28 -2.30
CA VAL A 34 -8.42 -21.35 -2.96
C VAL A 34 -8.77 -21.21 -4.45
N ARG A 35 -9.05 -22.30 -5.16
CA ARG A 35 -9.54 -22.27 -6.54
C ARG A 35 -10.78 -21.43 -6.70
N ARG A 36 -11.79 -21.60 -5.84
CA ARG A 36 -13.03 -20.83 -5.87
C ARG A 36 -12.77 -19.35 -5.58
N ALA A 37 -11.88 -19.05 -4.62
CA ALA A 37 -11.51 -17.68 -4.28
C ALA A 37 -10.86 -16.98 -5.49
N LEU A 38 -9.89 -17.61 -6.14
CA LEU A 38 -9.21 -17.07 -7.32
C LEU A 38 -10.16 -16.89 -8.52
N LEU A 39 -11.02 -17.87 -8.82
CA LEU A 39 -12.01 -17.74 -9.89
C LEU A 39 -13.03 -16.62 -9.61
N SER A 40 -13.47 -16.46 -8.37
CA SER A 40 -14.38 -15.37 -8.01
C SER A 40 -13.71 -14.00 -7.95
N ALA A 41 -12.38 -13.98 -7.95
CA ALA A 41 -11.56 -12.79 -8.12
C ALA A 41 -11.26 -12.47 -9.59
N ASP A 42 -11.92 -13.13 -10.54
CA ASP A 42 -11.74 -12.97 -11.99
C ASP A 42 -10.30 -13.31 -12.47
N VAL A 43 -9.61 -14.22 -11.78
CA VAL A 43 -8.32 -14.75 -12.26
C VAL A 43 -8.55 -15.69 -13.46
N ASN A 44 -7.71 -15.60 -14.47
CA ASN A 44 -7.81 -16.46 -15.65
C ASN A 44 -7.79 -17.94 -15.28
N LEU A 45 -8.70 -18.73 -15.90
CA LEU A 45 -8.89 -20.14 -15.58
C LEU A 45 -7.62 -20.99 -15.77
N GLN A 46 -6.82 -20.72 -16.79
CA GLN A 46 -5.57 -21.47 -17.03
C GLN A 46 -4.52 -21.15 -15.95
N VAL A 47 -4.46 -19.88 -15.53
CA VAL A 47 -3.60 -19.44 -14.43
C VAL A 47 -3.99 -20.15 -13.14
N VAL A 48 -5.30 -20.19 -12.83
CA VAL A 48 -5.81 -20.89 -11.63
C VAL A 48 -5.49 -22.39 -11.66
N LYS A 49 -5.66 -23.04 -12.80
CA LYS A 49 -5.34 -24.49 -12.95
C LYS A 49 -3.86 -24.75 -12.71
N GLY A 50 -2.97 -23.98 -13.33
CA GLY A 50 -1.52 -24.11 -13.16
C GLY A 50 -1.11 -23.86 -11.70
N PHE A 51 -1.58 -22.76 -11.12
CA PHE A 51 -1.32 -22.39 -9.73
C PHE A 51 -1.74 -23.50 -8.74
N ILE A 52 -2.95 -24.03 -8.87
CA ILE A 52 -3.44 -25.11 -8.00
C ILE A 52 -2.61 -26.39 -8.15
N ALA A 53 -2.23 -26.75 -9.39
CA ALA A 53 -1.39 -27.92 -9.63
C ALA A 53 0.02 -27.77 -9.02
N ASP A 54 0.65 -26.59 -9.17
CA ASP A 54 1.97 -26.30 -8.60
C ASP A 54 1.93 -26.33 -7.06
N VAL A 55 0.93 -25.70 -6.45
CA VAL A 55 0.73 -25.73 -4.98
C VAL A 55 0.49 -27.16 -4.49
N GLU A 56 -0.37 -27.94 -5.16
CA GLU A 56 -0.63 -29.34 -4.81
C GLU A 56 0.63 -30.19 -4.86
N GLN A 57 1.40 -30.08 -5.95
CA GLN A 57 2.65 -30.82 -6.13
C GLN A 57 3.65 -30.51 -5.02
N LYS A 58 3.85 -29.24 -4.67
CA LYS A 58 4.77 -28.81 -3.61
C LYS A 58 4.27 -29.24 -2.24
N ALA A 59 2.98 -29.05 -1.94
CA ALA A 59 2.41 -29.43 -0.66
C ALA A 59 2.44 -30.93 -0.38
N LEU A 60 2.38 -31.78 -1.42
CA LEU A 60 2.48 -33.25 -1.31
C LEU A 60 3.94 -33.74 -1.36
N GLY A 61 4.84 -33.00 -2.01
CA GLY A 61 6.25 -33.37 -2.21
C GLY A 61 7.18 -32.94 -1.08
N GLU A 62 6.87 -31.87 -0.39
CA GLU A 62 7.67 -31.40 0.75
C GLU A 62 7.26 -32.16 2.03
N GLY A 63 8.19 -32.93 2.61
CA GLY A 63 8.00 -33.49 3.95
C GLY A 63 7.73 -32.39 4.98
N VAL A 64 6.85 -32.65 5.94
CA VAL A 64 6.58 -31.71 7.04
C VAL A 64 7.90 -31.38 7.76
N ILE A 65 8.34 -30.13 7.71
CA ILE A 65 9.54 -29.67 8.39
C ILE A 65 9.31 -29.81 9.89
N SER A 66 10.17 -30.58 10.56
CA SER A 66 10.09 -30.79 12.00
C SER A 66 10.14 -29.44 12.75
N GLY A 67 9.09 -29.13 13.52
CA GLY A 67 8.98 -27.90 14.30
C GLY A 67 8.20 -26.76 13.66
N VAL A 68 7.72 -26.88 12.41
CA VAL A 68 6.86 -25.91 11.74
C VAL A 68 5.42 -26.45 11.71
N ASN A 69 4.45 -25.58 12.04
CA ASN A 69 3.04 -25.94 11.92
C ASN A 69 2.70 -26.22 10.45
N PRO A 70 2.11 -27.39 10.11
CA PRO A 70 1.80 -27.76 8.74
C PRO A 70 0.95 -26.72 7.98
N GLY A 71 0.03 -26.04 8.66
CA GLY A 71 -0.77 -24.96 8.08
C GLY A 71 0.08 -23.73 7.70
N GLN A 72 1.13 -23.42 8.47
CA GLN A 72 2.05 -22.32 8.15
C GLN A 72 2.93 -22.68 6.95
N GLN A 73 3.38 -23.92 6.85
CA GLN A 73 4.14 -24.41 5.68
C GLN A 73 3.28 -24.33 4.40
N PHE A 74 2.02 -24.73 4.47
CA PHE A 74 1.11 -24.63 3.33
C PHE A 74 0.87 -23.17 2.90
N ILE A 75 0.67 -22.25 3.84
CA ILE A 75 0.53 -20.81 3.54
C ILE A 75 1.80 -20.27 2.88
N LYS A 76 2.99 -20.71 3.31
CA LYS A 76 4.26 -20.33 2.70
C LYS A 76 4.35 -20.82 1.24
N ILE A 77 3.95 -22.06 0.94
CA ILE A 77 3.91 -22.59 -0.41
C ILE A 77 2.99 -21.77 -1.30
N VAL A 78 1.79 -21.43 -0.81
CA VAL A 78 0.84 -20.57 -1.56
C VAL A 78 1.41 -19.17 -1.79
N TYR A 79 2.07 -18.59 -0.78
CA TYR A 79 2.74 -17.31 -0.92
C TYR A 79 3.81 -17.33 -2.01
N ASP A 80 4.69 -18.32 -1.98
CA ASP A 80 5.77 -18.44 -2.96
C ASP A 80 5.24 -18.64 -4.38
N GLU A 81 4.16 -19.42 -4.54
CA GLU A 81 3.53 -19.58 -5.86
C GLU A 81 2.79 -18.31 -6.32
N LEU A 82 2.17 -17.55 -5.43
CA LEU A 82 1.60 -16.23 -5.79
C LEU A 82 2.69 -15.29 -6.29
N VAL A 83 3.82 -15.19 -5.58
CA VAL A 83 4.97 -14.37 -5.99
C VAL A 83 5.48 -14.79 -7.37
N LYS A 84 5.66 -16.10 -7.59
CA LYS A 84 6.11 -16.67 -8.86
C LYS A 84 5.16 -16.32 -10.03
N VAL A 85 3.85 -16.49 -9.84
CA VAL A 85 2.83 -16.18 -10.87
C VAL A 85 2.85 -14.70 -11.23
N MET A 86 3.11 -13.81 -10.28
CA MET A 86 3.19 -12.37 -10.50
C MET A 86 4.53 -11.88 -11.07
N GLY A 87 5.58 -12.72 -11.07
CA GLY A 87 6.85 -12.40 -11.73
C GLY A 87 8.08 -12.32 -10.83
N GLU A 88 8.02 -12.86 -9.61
CA GLU A 88 9.11 -13.02 -8.62
C GLU A 88 9.69 -11.72 -8.07
N SER A 89 10.01 -10.75 -8.92
CA SER A 89 10.64 -9.49 -8.51
C SER A 89 10.10 -8.29 -9.29
N ASN A 90 10.32 -7.10 -8.76
CA ASN A 90 10.07 -5.86 -9.48
C ASN A 90 10.94 -5.75 -10.73
N VAL A 91 10.34 -5.33 -11.83
CA VAL A 91 11.06 -5.03 -13.09
C VAL A 91 11.06 -3.50 -13.27
N PRO A 92 12.22 -2.84 -13.12
CA PRO A 92 12.31 -1.39 -13.26
C PRO A 92 12.04 -0.91 -14.69
N LEU A 93 11.92 0.40 -14.86
CA LEU A 93 11.92 1.03 -16.19
C LEU A 93 13.25 0.78 -16.89
N ALA A 94 13.18 0.65 -18.21
CA ALA A 94 14.39 0.71 -19.04
C ALA A 94 15.08 2.06 -18.86
N GLN A 95 16.39 2.07 -19.01
CA GLN A 95 17.18 3.28 -19.00
C GLN A 95 18.07 3.29 -20.25
N ALA A 96 17.97 4.36 -21.02
CA ALA A 96 18.81 4.56 -22.21
C ALA A 96 20.28 4.82 -21.81
N ASP A 97 21.21 4.35 -22.61
CA ASP A 97 22.65 4.66 -22.43
C ASP A 97 22.94 6.15 -22.54
N LYS A 98 22.11 6.86 -23.32
CA LYS A 98 22.21 8.33 -23.52
C LYS A 98 20.82 8.95 -23.39
N PRO A 99 20.67 9.99 -22.57
CA PRO A 99 19.40 10.70 -22.45
C PRO A 99 18.91 11.28 -23.79
N PRO A 100 17.59 11.41 -23.95
CA PRO A 100 16.55 10.98 -23.02
C PRO A 100 16.19 9.49 -23.14
N THR A 101 15.79 8.86 -22.03
CA THR A 101 15.04 7.61 -22.07
C THR A 101 13.65 7.89 -22.65
N VAL A 102 13.23 7.13 -23.65
CA VAL A 102 11.95 7.30 -24.34
C VAL A 102 10.96 6.26 -23.86
N ILE A 103 9.84 6.72 -23.30
CA ILE A 103 8.75 5.85 -22.81
C ILE A 103 7.50 6.14 -23.64
N LEU A 104 6.94 5.11 -24.26
CA LEU A 104 5.68 5.17 -24.99
C LEU A 104 4.54 4.60 -24.15
N MET A 105 3.48 5.39 -23.94
CA MET A 105 2.29 4.98 -23.20
C MET A 105 1.21 4.54 -24.17
N ALA A 106 0.77 3.29 -24.08
CA ALA A 106 -0.27 2.69 -24.92
C ALA A 106 -1.47 2.23 -24.09
N GLY A 107 -2.61 1.98 -24.72
CA GLY A 107 -3.79 1.40 -24.06
C GLY A 107 -5.12 1.95 -24.57
N LEU A 108 -6.23 1.36 -24.15
CA LEU A 108 -7.58 1.76 -24.56
C LEU A 108 -8.04 3.07 -23.92
N GLN A 109 -9.11 3.63 -24.46
CA GLN A 109 -9.76 4.80 -23.87
C GLN A 109 -10.30 4.49 -22.47
N GLY A 110 -10.12 5.42 -21.53
CA GLY A 110 -10.64 5.29 -20.18
C GLY A 110 -9.78 4.44 -19.24
N THR A 111 -8.67 3.84 -19.73
CA THR A 111 -7.72 3.09 -18.87
C THR A 111 -6.85 3.99 -17.98
N GLY A 112 -6.87 5.31 -18.19
CA GLY A 112 -6.13 6.27 -17.39
C GLY A 112 -4.72 6.58 -17.89
N LYS A 113 -4.43 6.45 -19.22
CA LYS A 113 -3.11 6.72 -19.81
C LYS A 113 -2.57 8.10 -19.45
N THR A 114 -3.31 9.17 -19.77
CA THR A 114 -2.89 10.55 -19.51
C THR A 114 -2.59 10.80 -18.02
N THR A 115 -3.44 10.24 -17.15
CA THR A 115 -3.21 10.30 -15.69
C THR A 115 -1.99 9.48 -15.29
N ALA A 116 -1.80 8.28 -15.85
CA ALA A 116 -0.63 7.44 -15.59
C ALA A 116 0.67 8.09 -16.09
N THR A 117 0.62 8.80 -17.24
CA THR A 117 1.73 9.61 -17.76
C THR A 117 2.18 10.66 -16.76
N ALA A 118 1.24 11.44 -16.21
CA ALA A 118 1.57 12.45 -15.20
C ALA A 118 2.06 11.83 -13.87
N LYS A 119 1.44 10.73 -13.43
CA LYS A 119 1.89 9.99 -12.23
C LYS A 119 3.30 9.46 -12.39
N LEU A 120 3.63 8.91 -13.56
CA LEU A 120 4.96 8.40 -13.88
C LEU A 120 5.99 9.52 -13.93
N ALA A 121 5.65 10.67 -14.55
CA ALA A 121 6.50 11.84 -14.58
C ALA A 121 6.80 12.37 -13.16
N LEU A 122 5.79 12.44 -12.29
CA LEU A 122 5.97 12.82 -10.89
C LEU A 122 6.83 11.81 -10.11
N TYR A 123 6.63 10.52 -10.35
CA TYR A 123 7.43 9.45 -9.75
C TYR A 123 8.92 9.59 -10.12
N LEU A 124 9.21 9.83 -11.40
CA LEU A 124 10.59 10.03 -11.90
C LEU A 124 11.21 11.32 -11.37
N ARG A 125 10.44 12.41 -11.30
CA ARG A 125 10.88 13.68 -10.72
C ARG A 125 11.27 13.54 -9.23
N LYS A 126 10.53 12.74 -8.46
CA LYS A 126 10.90 12.42 -7.07
C LYS A 126 12.24 11.68 -6.97
N GLN A 127 12.67 11.03 -8.05
CA GLN A 127 13.97 10.38 -8.18
C GLN A 127 15.03 11.30 -8.83
N GLU A 128 14.78 12.63 -8.82
CA GLU A 128 15.66 13.65 -9.38
C GLU A 128 15.89 13.52 -10.91
N ARG A 129 15.00 12.81 -11.62
CA ARG A 129 15.02 12.70 -13.07
C ARG A 129 14.14 13.76 -13.70
N SER A 130 14.72 14.57 -14.57
CA SER A 130 13.99 15.56 -15.37
C SER A 130 13.17 14.89 -16.46
N CYS A 131 11.92 15.36 -16.67
CA CYS A 131 10.99 14.75 -17.60
C CYS A 131 10.36 15.78 -18.54
N LEU A 132 10.03 15.32 -19.77
CA LEU A 132 9.14 16.00 -20.70
C LEU A 132 7.97 15.07 -21.01
N MET A 133 6.73 15.55 -20.90
CA MET A 133 5.56 14.82 -21.37
C MET A 133 5.19 15.31 -22.79
N VAL A 134 4.77 14.37 -23.65
CA VAL A 134 4.38 14.66 -25.04
C VAL A 134 2.96 14.17 -25.27
N GLY A 135 2.05 15.08 -25.63
CA GLY A 135 0.65 14.75 -25.89
C GLY A 135 0.42 14.47 -27.38
N THR A 136 0.11 13.23 -27.75
CA THR A 136 -0.20 12.84 -29.13
C THR A 136 -1.66 12.45 -29.34
N ASP A 137 -2.54 12.63 -28.35
CA ASP A 137 -4.00 12.40 -28.50
C ASP A 137 -4.68 13.61 -29.18
N VAL A 138 -4.47 13.75 -30.46
CA VAL A 138 -5.03 14.84 -31.28
C VAL A 138 -6.54 14.71 -31.52
N TYR A 139 -7.11 13.52 -31.31
CA TYR A 139 -8.53 13.24 -31.55
C TYR A 139 -9.44 13.81 -30.46
N ARG A 140 -8.88 14.15 -29.30
CA ARG A 140 -9.61 14.67 -28.15
C ARG A 140 -8.94 15.93 -27.59
N PRO A 141 -9.42 17.13 -27.98
CA PRO A 141 -8.86 18.38 -27.47
C PRO A 141 -8.74 18.42 -25.94
N ALA A 142 -9.77 17.91 -25.24
CA ALA A 142 -9.78 17.82 -23.80
C ALA A 142 -8.66 16.93 -23.21
N ALA A 143 -8.07 16.00 -23.97
CA ALA A 143 -6.96 15.19 -23.50
C ALA A 143 -5.65 15.99 -23.46
N ILE A 144 -5.42 16.85 -24.45
CA ILE A 144 -4.29 17.79 -24.47
C ILE A 144 -4.40 18.76 -23.29
N ASP A 145 -5.58 19.39 -23.10
CA ASP A 145 -5.84 20.30 -21.98
C ASP A 145 -5.63 19.61 -20.62
N GLN A 146 -6.07 18.36 -20.51
CA GLN A 146 -5.88 17.55 -19.33
C GLN A 146 -4.38 17.31 -19.05
N LEU A 147 -3.60 16.95 -20.07
CA LEU A 147 -2.17 16.72 -19.92
C LEU A 147 -1.42 18.00 -19.52
N LEU A 148 -1.77 19.15 -20.13
CA LEU A 148 -1.25 20.47 -19.77
C LEU A 148 -1.57 20.84 -18.32
N THR A 149 -2.83 20.63 -17.90
CA THR A 149 -3.26 20.89 -16.50
C THR A 149 -2.47 20.04 -15.52
N LEU A 150 -2.31 18.74 -15.80
CA LEU A 150 -1.53 17.83 -14.97
C LEU A 150 -0.05 18.21 -14.95
N GLY A 151 0.52 18.59 -16.11
CA GLY A 151 1.91 19.07 -16.20
C GLY A 151 2.17 20.28 -15.31
N ASN A 152 1.28 21.26 -15.37
CA ASN A 152 1.34 22.44 -14.52
C ASN A 152 1.21 22.10 -13.03
N GLN A 153 0.33 21.16 -12.68
CA GLN A 153 0.12 20.72 -11.29
C GLN A 153 1.37 20.07 -10.70
N ILE A 154 2.11 19.31 -11.51
CA ILE A 154 3.31 18.58 -11.07
C ILE A 154 4.60 19.27 -11.46
N ASP A 155 4.56 20.48 -12.06
CA ASP A 155 5.70 21.27 -12.52
C ASP A 155 6.62 20.43 -13.46
N VAL A 156 6.00 19.81 -14.48
CA VAL A 156 6.68 19.08 -15.56
C VAL A 156 6.23 19.66 -16.90
N PRO A 157 7.17 20.04 -17.79
CA PRO A 157 6.84 20.61 -19.09
C PRO A 157 6.10 19.59 -19.97
N VAL A 158 5.18 20.13 -20.80
CA VAL A 158 4.41 19.36 -21.77
C VAL A 158 4.70 19.92 -23.16
N PHE A 159 4.94 19.04 -24.11
CA PHE A 159 5.05 19.35 -25.54
C PHE A 159 3.81 18.86 -26.26
N GLU A 160 3.20 19.73 -27.06
CA GLU A 160 2.03 19.44 -27.91
C GLU A 160 2.11 20.29 -29.18
N MET A 161 1.33 19.97 -30.19
CA MET A 161 1.27 20.70 -31.46
C MET A 161 -0.18 20.95 -31.92
N GLY A 162 -1.13 20.94 -30.99
CA GLY A 162 -2.57 21.06 -31.27
C GLY A 162 -3.18 19.81 -31.91
N THR A 163 -4.42 19.94 -32.40
CA THR A 163 -5.24 18.83 -32.91
C THR A 163 -5.06 18.54 -34.39
N ASP A 164 -4.43 19.45 -35.15
CA ASP A 164 -4.31 19.33 -36.60
C ASP A 164 -3.01 18.66 -37.05
N ALA A 165 -2.10 18.37 -36.12
CA ALA A 165 -0.82 17.76 -36.41
C ALA A 165 -0.90 16.23 -36.43
N ASP A 166 -0.03 15.56 -37.20
CA ASP A 166 0.09 14.11 -37.20
C ASP A 166 0.70 13.61 -35.87
N PRO A 167 0.07 12.66 -35.15
CA PRO A 167 0.59 12.08 -33.90
C PRO A 167 2.05 11.58 -34.00
N VAL A 168 2.43 11.00 -35.14
CA VAL A 168 3.79 10.52 -35.38
C VAL A 168 4.78 11.67 -35.40
N GLU A 169 4.40 12.79 -36.03
CA GLU A 169 5.26 13.98 -36.11
C GLU A 169 5.36 14.66 -34.74
N ILE A 170 4.28 14.75 -33.97
CA ILE A 170 4.31 15.27 -32.58
C ILE A 170 5.27 14.44 -31.74
N ALA A 171 5.17 13.11 -31.81
CA ALA A 171 6.06 12.22 -31.05
C ALA A 171 7.54 12.42 -31.45
N ARG A 172 7.82 12.51 -32.76
CA ARG A 172 9.17 12.75 -33.29
C ARG A 172 9.75 14.08 -32.80
N GLN A 173 8.98 15.16 -32.91
CA GLN A 173 9.41 16.48 -32.47
C GLN A 173 9.52 16.59 -30.95
N GLY A 174 8.62 15.91 -30.21
CA GLY A 174 8.69 15.82 -28.74
C GLY A 174 9.98 15.20 -28.26
N VAL A 175 10.41 14.09 -28.88
CA VAL A 175 11.71 13.46 -28.58
C VAL A 175 12.90 14.37 -28.96
N ALA A 176 12.81 15.09 -30.09
CA ALA A 176 13.83 16.06 -30.47
C ALA A 176 13.90 17.21 -29.46
N LYS A 177 12.75 17.72 -29.02
CA LYS A 177 12.65 18.77 -27.99
C LYS A 177 13.20 18.33 -26.65
N ALA A 178 12.96 17.07 -26.24
CA ALA A 178 13.54 16.49 -25.04
C ALA A 178 15.08 16.49 -25.08
N LYS A 179 15.67 16.16 -26.23
CA LYS A 179 17.13 16.22 -26.46
C LYS A 179 17.66 17.66 -26.39
N GLU A 180 16.95 18.61 -26.99
CA GLU A 180 17.31 20.04 -26.96
C GLU A 180 17.28 20.57 -25.52
N LEU A 181 16.28 20.20 -24.73
CA LEU A 181 16.13 20.60 -23.33
C LEU A 181 17.09 19.87 -22.38
N GLY A 182 17.73 18.79 -22.84
CA GLY A 182 18.63 17.98 -22.03
C GLY A 182 17.93 17.25 -20.89
N VAL A 183 16.65 16.87 -21.04
CA VAL A 183 15.92 16.12 -20.01
C VAL A 183 16.30 14.64 -20.03
N ASP A 184 16.17 13.99 -18.85
CA ASP A 184 16.56 12.58 -18.68
C ASP A 184 15.55 11.62 -19.29
N THR A 185 14.25 11.99 -19.33
CA THR A 185 13.18 11.11 -19.78
C THR A 185 12.14 11.88 -20.57
N VAL A 186 11.64 11.29 -21.65
CA VAL A 186 10.46 11.74 -22.39
C VAL A 186 9.39 10.68 -22.32
N ILE A 187 8.15 11.07 -21.97
CA ILE A 187 6.99 10.18 -21.86
C ILE A 187 5.98 10.62 -22.91
N VAL A 188 5.69 9.74 -23.86
CA VAL A 188 4.76 10.00 -24.96
C VAL A 188 3.41 9.41 -24.64
N ASP A 189 2.42 10.25 -24.36
CA ASP A 189 1.01 9.88 -24.14
C ASP A 189 0.28 9.78 -25.46
N THR A 190 -0.30 8.59 -25.77
CA THR A 190 -0.96 8.32 -27.03
C THR A 190 -2.47 8.33 -26.93
N ALA A 191 -3.13 8.50 -28.05
CA ALA A 191 -4.57 8.34 -28.15
C ALA A 191 -5.01 6.93 -27.71
N GLY A 192 -6.23 6.81 -27.21
CA GLY A 192 -6.88 5.54 -26.94
C GLY A 192 -8.22 5.47 -27.63
N ARG A 193 -8.53 4.33 -28.22
CA ARG A 193 -9.87 4.05 -28.74
C ARG A 193 -10.63 3.12 -27.80
N LEU A 194 -11.94 3.01 -27.98
CA LEU A 194 -12.80 2.16 -27.15
C LEU A 194 -12.50 0.67 -27.33
N GLN A 195 -12.01 0.28 -28.50
CA GLN A 195 -11.69 -1.08 -28.87
C GLN A 195 -10.39 -1.12 -29.66
N ILE A 196 -9.75 -2.27 -29.69
CA ILE A 196 -8.60 -2.54 -30.55
C ILE A 196 -9.10 -2.57 -31.99
N ASP A 197 -8.56 -1.72 -32.84
CA ASP A 197 -8.76 -1.73 -34.28
C ASP A 197 -7.42 -1.57 -35.02
N ASN A 198 -7.43 -1.90 -36.31
CA ASN A 198 -6.23 -1.88 -37.15
C ASN A 198 -5.64 -0.45 -37.28
N ASP A 199 -6.48 0.58 -37.29
CA ASP A 199 -6.02 1.98 -37.43
C ASP A 199 -5.24 2.41 -36.19
N MET A 200 -5.77 2.11 -34.99
CA MET A 200 -5.10 2.38 -33.73
C MET A 200 -3.76 1.65 -33.63
N MET A 201 -3.76 0.35 -33.93
CA MET A 201 -2.54 -0.44 -33.86
C MET A 201 -1.51 0.00 -34.89
N GLY A 202 -1.97 0.36 -36.10
CA GLY A 202 -1.13 0.94 -37.14
C GLY A 202 -0.53 2.28 -36.76
N GLU A 203 -1.28 3.17 -36.09
CA GLU A 203 -0.78 4.44 -35.59
C GLU A 203 0.28 4.23 -34.50
N LEU A 204 -0.03 3.40 -33.49
CA LEU A 204 0.91 3.06 -32.43
C LEU A 204 2.20 2.45 -32.96
N SER A 205 2.10 1.56 -33.96
CA SER A 205 3.29 0.96 -34.60
C SER A 205 4.13 2.03 -35.30
N ARG A 206 3.52 2.95 -36.07
CA ARG A 206 4.25 4.06 -36.71
C ARG A 206 4.93 4.97 -35.71
N ILE A 207 4.25 5.33 -34.62
CA ILE A 207 4.85 6.11 -33.54
C ILE A 207 6.05 5.37 -32.97
N LYS A 208 5.87 4.10 -32.57
CA LYS A 208 6.93 3.27 -31.99
C LYS A 208 8.13 3.16 -32.91
N ASP A 209 7.92 2.86 -34.19
CA ASP A 209 9.01 2.71 -35.17
C ASP A 209 9.78 4.02 -35.38
N THR A 210 9.09 5.15 -35.24
CA THR A 210 9.69 6.50 -35.42
C THR A 210 10.53 6.90 -34.22
N ILE A 211 10.01 6.73 -32.99
CA ILE A 211 10.69 7.21 -31.78
C ILE A 211 11.58 6.15 -31.13
N LYS A 212 11.43 4.88 -31.49
CA LYS A 212 12.18 3.72 -30.94
C LYS A 212 12.27 3.77 -29.43
N PRO A 213 11.14 3.62 -28.71
CA PRO A 213 11.11 3.78 -27.28
C PRO A 213 11.92 2.69 -26.56
N ASP A 214 12.57 3.06 -25.45
CA ASP A 214 13.27 2.15 -24.55
C ASP A 214 12.27 1.31 -23.74
N ASP A 215 11.10 1.91 -23.42
CA ASP A 215 9.96 1.19 -22.83
C ASP A 215 8.67 1.52 -23.60
N THR A 216 7.88 0.48 -23.86
CA THR A 216 6.50 0.58 -24.35
C THR A 216 5.57 0.03 -23.27
N LEU A 217 4.90 0.90 -22.54
CA LEU A 217 4.08 0.55 -21.39
C LEU A 217 2.59 0.55 -21.74
N LEU A 218 1.95 -0.60 -21.54
CA LEU A 218 0.51 -0.70 -21.68
C LEU A 218 -0.20 -0.30 -20.38
N VAL A 219 -1.08 0.69 -20.47
CA VAL A 219 -1.92 1.10 -19.34
C VAL A 219 -3.24 0.34 -19.40
N VAL A 220 -3.49 -0.45 -18.36
CA VAL A 220 -4.64 -1.37 -18.27
C VAL A 220 -5.45 -1.05 -17.02
N ASP A 221 -6.77 -1.07 -17.15
CA ASP A 221 -7.69 -0.94 -16.03
C ASP A 221 -7.79 -2.29 -15.28
N ALA A 222 -7.36 -2.34 -14.03
CA ALA A 222 -7.40 -3.55 -13.21
C ALA A 222 -8.84 -4.08 -12.99
N MET A 223 -9.85 -3.19 -13.05
CA MET A 223 -11.25 -3.57 -12.85
C MET A 223 -11.81 -4.42 -14.01
N THR A 224 -11.12 -4.49 -15.15
CA THR A 224 -11.53 -5.31 -16.29
C THR A 224 -11.24 -6.81 -16.10
N GLY A 225 -10.57 -7.20 -15.00
CA GLY A 225 -10.37 -8.60 -14.64
C GLY A 225 -9.60 -9.41 -15.70
N GLN A 226 -10.19 -10.49 -16.19
CA GLN A 226 -9.56 -11.36 -17.21
C GLN A 226 -9.30 -10.65 -18.54
N GLU A 227 -10.13 -9.66 -18.90
CA GLU A 227 -9.96 -8.91 -20.13
C GLU A 227 -8.65 -8.11 -20.12
N ALA A 228 -8.20 -7.64 -18.95
CA ALA A 228 -6.88 -7.01 -18.80
C ALA A 228 -5.74 -7.89 -19.31
N ALA A 229 -5.80 -9.18 -19.03
CA ALA A 229 -4.78 -10.14 -19.44
C ALA A 229 -4.81 -10.39 -20.96
N ASN A 230 -6.00 -10.58 -21.53
CA ASN A 230 -6.19 -10.77 -22.97
C ASN A 230 -5.74 -9.53 -23.76
N LEU A 231 -6.12 -8.35 -23.27
CA LEU A 231 -5.71 -7.08 -23.85
C LEU A 231 -4.18 -6.93 -23.85
N THR A 232 -3.55 -7.25 -22.73
CA THR A 232 -2.08 -7.18 -22.61
C THR A 232 -1.40 -8.13 -23.58
N TYR A 233 -1.92 -9.34 -23.72
CA TYR A 233 -1.42 -10.31 -24.72
C TYR A 233 -1.53 -9.75 -26.15
N THR A 234 -2.69 -9.22 -26.53
CA THR A 234 -2.92 -8.69 -27.88
C THR A 234 -2.01 -7.50 -28.21
N PHE A 235 -1.85 -6.56 -27.25
CA PHE A 235 -0.89 -5.46 -27.43
C PHE A 235 0.55 -5.93 -27.50
N HIS A 236 0.90 -6.98 -26.73
CA HIS A 236 2.25 -7.54 -26.82
C HIS A 236 2.51 -8.17 -28.18
N ASP A 237 1.57 -8.99 -28.67
CA ASP A 237 1.68 -9.68 -29.93
C ASP A 237 1.80 -8.70 -31.13
N GLN A 238 1.00 -7.62 -31.13
CA GLN A 238 0.93 -6.69 -32.26
C GLN A 238 1.94 -5.54 -32.17
N ILE A 239 2.21 -5.01 -30.98
CA ILE A 239 3.05 -3.84 -30.77
C ILE A 239 4.38 -4.20 -30.11
N GLY A 240 4.43 -5.30 -29.34
CA GLY A 240 5.64 -5.68 -28.57
C GLY A 240 5.84 -4.73 -27.39
N ILE A 241 4.91 -4.73 -26.43
CA ILE A 241 5.04 -3.99 -25.17
C ILE A 241 6.15 -4.59 -24.30
N THR A 242 6.76 -3.77 -23.45
CA THR A 242 7.84 -4.18 -22.53
C THR A 242 7.38 -4.30 -21.08
N GLY A 243 6.15 -3.87 -20.80
CA GLY A 243 5.55 -3.96 -19.48
C GLY A 243 4.16 -3.34 -19.41
N ALA A 244 3.50 -3.49 -18.28
CA ALA A 244 2.18 -2.97 -18.03
C ALA A 244 2.14 -2.07 -16.79
N ILE A 245 1.21 -1.09 -16.80
CA ILE A 245 0.80 -0.31 -15.64
C ILE A 245 -0.67 -0.66 -15.35
N LEU A 246 -0.95 -1.23 -14.20
CA LEU A 246 -2.32 -1.49 -13.76
C LEU A 246 -2.86 -0.26 -13.05
N THR A 247 -3.93 0.32 -13.57
CA THR A 247 -4.62 1.47 -12.96
C THR A 247 -5.85 1.02 -12.18
N LYS A 248 -6.39 1.92 -11.36
CA LYS A 248 -7.64 1.72 -10.58
C LYS A 248 -7.62 0.51 -9.65
N LEU A 249 -6.44 0.11 -9.19
CA LEU A 249 -6.28 -1.03 -8.30
C LEU A 249 -6.92 -0.79 -6.93
N ASP A 250 -7.10 0.48 -6.53
CA ASP A 250 -7.82 0.89 -5.32
C ASP A 250 -9.32 0.56 -5.38
N GLY A 251 -9.93 0.58 -6.58
CA GLY A 251 -11.31 0.15 -6.84
C GLY A 251 -11.45 -1.36 -7.05
N ASP A 252 -10.37 -2.06 -7.33
CA ASP A 252 -10.37 -3.51 -7.54
C ASP A 252 -10.24 -4.27 -6.22
N SER A 253 -11.36 -4.83 -5.76
CA SER A 253 -11.39 -5.71 -4.59
C SER A 253 -11.05 -7.17 -4.92
N ARG A 254 -10.96 -7.52 -6.21
CA ARG A 254 -10.80 -8.90 -6.70
C ARG A 254 -9.36 -9.27 -6.98
N GLY A 255 -8.61 -8.40 -7.66
CA GLY A 255 -7.18 -8.57 -7.90
C GLY A 255 -6.80 -9.54 -9.04
N GLY A 256 -7.76 -10.02 -9.81
CA GLY A 256 -7.55 -11.02 -10.85
C GLY A 256 -6.64 -10.57 -11.98
N ALA A 257 -6.69 -9.28 -12.34
CA ALA A 257 -5.83 -8.70 -13.36
C ALA A 257 -4.35 -8.82 -12.98
N ALA A 258 -3.98 -8.48 -11.74
CA ALA A 258 -2.60 -8.54 -11.27
C ALA A 258 -2.01 -9.96 -11.31
N LEU A 259 -2.84 -10.98 -11.02
CA LEU A 259 -2.43 -12.38 -11.09
C LEU A 259 -2.38 -12.94 -12.52
N SER A 260 -3.15 -12.36 -13.45
CA SER A 260 -3.33 -12.93 -14.79
C SER A 260 -2.46 -12.27 -15.85
N VAL A 261 -2.20 -10.96 -15.77
CA VAL A 261 -1.51 -10.18 -16.81
C VAL A 261 -0.14 -10.79 -17.14
N ARG A 262 0.71 -11.01 -16.15
CA ARG A 262 2.05 -11.57 -16.34
C ARG A 262 1.99 -12.97 -16.95
N GLN A 263 1.15 -13.84 -16.39
CA GLN A 263 1.09 -15.24 -16.77
C GLN A 263 0.51 -15.45 -18.18
N VAL A 264 -0.43 -14.61 -18.59
CA VAL A 264 -1.07 -14.71 -19.92
C VAL A 264 -0.23 -14.03 -21.00
N SER A 265 0.34 -12.85 -20.72
CA SER A 265 1.07 -12.05 -21.71
C SER A 265 2.58 -12.28 -21.72
N GLY A 266 3.15 -12.88 -20.67
CA GLY A 266 4.59 -12.96 -20.46
C GLY A 266 5.25 -11.62 -20.07
N GLN A 267 4.49 -10.50 -20.03
CA GLN A 267 5.04 -9.18 -19.79
C GLN A 267 4.93 -8.76 -18.30
N PRO A 268 5.96 -8.09 -17.75
CA PRO A 268 5.96 -7.68 -16.36
C PRO A 268 4.96 -6.56 -16.11
N ILE A 269 4.37 -6.55 -14.91
CA ILE A 269 3.73 -5.37 -14.37
C ILE A 269 4.85 -4.52 -13.74
N LYS A 270 5.02 -3.28 -14.20
CA LYS A 270 6.05 -2.38 -13.67
C LYS A 270 5.52 -1.46 -12.58
N PHE A 271 4.29 -0.97 -12.74
CA PHE A 271 3.65 -0.06 -11.79
C PHE A 271 2.18 -0.38 -11.56
N VAL A 272 1.68 0.11 -10.43
CA VAL A 272 0.26 0.03 -10.06
C VAL A 272 -0.25 1.40 -9.60
N GLY A 273 -1.41 1.80 -10.10
CA GLY A 273 -2.15 2.97 -9.64
C GLY A 273 -3.05 2.60 -8.48
N VAL A 274 -2.81 3.19 -7.33
CA VAL A 274 -3.45 2.86 -6.05
C VAL A 274 -4.39 3.95 -5.54
N GLY A 275 -4.82 4.85 -6.41
CA GLY A 275 -5.74 5.94 -6.08
C GLY A 275 -5.82 6.99 -7.18
N GLU A 276 -6.72 7.97 -7.03
CA GLU A 276 -6.95 9.02 -8.03
C GLU A 276 -5.88 10.12 -8.05
N LYS A 277 -5.23 10.37 -6.91
CA LYS A 277 -4.23 11.43 -6.77
C LYS A 277 -3.00 11.18 -7.64
N VAL A 278 -2.33 12.25 -8.06
CA VAL A 278 -1.16 12.16 -8.95
C VAL A 278 0.02 11.43 -8.28
N GLU A 279 0.11 11.46 -6.96
CA GLU A 279 1.13 10.75 -6.17
C GLU A 279 0.84 9.24 -6.04
N ALA A 280 -0.37 8.79 -6.38
CA ALA A 280 -0.81 7.42 -6.15
C ALA A 280 -0.38 6.47 -7.30
N LEU A 281 0.94 6.35 -7.51
CA LEU A 281 1.58 5.36 -8.37
C LEU A 281 2.70 4.69 -7.57
N GLU A 282 2.67 3.36 -7.53
CA GLU A 282 3.68 2.57 -6.82
C GLU A 282 4.36 1.60 -7.78
N PRO A 283 5.68 1.32 -7.65
CA PRO A 283 6.31 0.20 -8.32
C PRO A 283 5.63 -1.11 -7.91
N PHE A 284 5.55 -2.04 -8.85
CA PHE A 284 4.92 -3.32 -8.59
C PHE A 284 5.90 -4.28 -7.91
N TYR A 285 5.59 -4.69 -6.68
CA TYR A 285 6.34 -5.67 -5.92
C TYR A 285 5.49 -6.93 -5.69
N PRO A 286 5.79 -8.04 -6.39
CA PRO A 286 5.03 -9.29 -6.26
C PRO A 286 4.90 -9.82 -4.83
N ASP A 287 5.99 -9.78 -4.07
CA ASP A 287 6.07 -10.22 -2.68
C ASP A 287 5.16 -9.43 -1.75
N ARG A 288 5.13 -8.08 -1.90
CA ARG A 288 4.24 -7.21 -1.13
C ARG A 288 2.78 -7.46 -1.46
N LEU A 289 2.49 -7.67 -2.75
CA LEU A 289 1.14 -7.94 -3.18
C LEU A 289 0.65 -9.30 -2.69
N ALA A 290 1.50 -10.35 -2.77
CA ALA A 290 1.21 -11.66 -2.21
C ALA A 290 0.92 -11.59 -0.69
N SER A 291 1.73 -10.80 0.05
CA SER A 291 1.51 -10.56 1.49
C SER A 291 0.16 -9.89 1.77
N ARG A 292 -0.26 -8.92 0.95
CA ARG A 292 -1.57 -8.25 1.07
C ARG A 292 -2.72 -9.22 0.77
N ILE A 293 -2.60 -10.01 -0.30
CA ILE A 293 -3.59 -11.02 -0.70
C ILE A 293 -3.80 -12.07 0.42
N LEU A 294 -2.73 -12.48 1.10
CA LEU A 294 -2.78 -13.45 2.20
C LEU A 294 -3.08 -12.83 3.57
N ASN A 295 -3.41 -11.54 3.62
CA ASN A 295 -3.67 -10.80 4.86
C ASN A 295 -2.51 -10.89 5.88
N MET A 296 -1.29 -11.02 5.38
CA MET A 296 -0.06 -11.07 6.19
C MET A 296 0.46 -9.66 6.55
N GLY A 297 -0.14 -8.62 5.97
CA GLY A 297 0.30 -7.25 6.09
C GLY A 297 1.47 -6.92 5.14
N ASP A 298 1.75 -5.64 4.99
CA ASP A 298 2.85 -5.13 4.17
C ASP A 298 3.66 -4.12 4.99
N ILE A 299 4.52 -4.66 5.85
CA ILE A 299 5.36 -3.86 6.76
C ILE A 299 6.38 -3.04 5.98
N LEU A 300 6.90 -3.56 4.85
CA LEU A 300 7.92 -2.86 4.05
C LEU A 300 7.37 -1.59 3.41
N THR A 301 6.21 -1.68 2.76
CA THR A 301 5.54 -0.48 2.21
C THR A 301 5.20 0.54 3.30
N LEU A 302 4.81 0.07 4.50
CA LEU A 302 4.53 0.96 5.62
C LEU A 302 5.80 1.72 6.07
N VAL A 303 6.93 1.01 6.16
CA VAL A 303 8.22 1.59 6.55
C VAL A 303 8.71 2.58 5.49
N GLU A 304 8.62 2.24 4.21
CA GLU A 304 9.02 3.13 3.12
C GLU A 304 8.18 4.42 3.09
N LYS A 305 6.86 4.32 3.17
CA LYS A 305 5.99 5.50 3.27
C LYS A 305 6.27 6.34 4.52
N ALA A 306 6.61 5.69 5.63
CA ALA A 306 7.04 6.40 6.82
C ALA A 306 8.38 7.12 6.61
N GLN A 307 9.33 6.51 5.90
CA GLN A 307 10.63 7.12 5.60
C GLN A 307 10.53 8.29 4.61
N GLU A 308 9.65 8.21 3.61
CA GLU A 308 9.42 9.32 2.66
C GLU A 308 8.83 10.58 3.33
N GLU A 309 8.00 10.40 4.36
CA GLU A 309 7.29 11.50 5.04
C GLU A 309 8.03 12.01 6.29
N ILE A 310 9.05 11.28 6.77
CA ILE A 310 9.75 11.60 8.02
C ILE A 310 11.12 12.20 7.72
N ASP A 311 11.25 13.52 7.92
CA ASP A 311 12.55 14.16 8.00
C ASP A 311 13.24 13.72 9.31
N LEU A 312 14.38 13.03 9.20
CA LEU A 312 15.17 12.54 10.35
C LEU A 312 15.51 13.65 11.35
N ALA A 313 15.72 14.89 10.86
CA ALA A 313 15.96 16.06 11.70
C ALA A 313 14.72 16.45 12.53
N ASP A 314 13.51 16.21 12.02
CA ASP A 314 12.26 16.46 12.77
C ASP A 314 12.02 15.38 13.83
N VAL A 315 12.47 14.13 13.61
CA VAL A 315 12.38 13.03 14.60
C VAL A 315 13.25 13.30 15.82
N GLU A 316 14.50 13.72 15.62
CA GLU A 316 15.41 14.06 16.73
C GLU A 316 14.91 15.25 17.56
N LYS A 317 14.42 16.31 16.89
CA LYS A 317 13.80 17.47 17.56
C LYS A 317 12.55 17.08 18.34
N MET A 318 11.79 16.13 17.86
CA MET A 318 10.58 15.65 18.50
C MET A 318 10.89 14.77 19.70
N GLN A 319 11.89 13.91 19.60
CA GLN A 319 12.36 13.07 20.69
C GLN A 319 12.90 13.91 21.86
N SER A 320 13.66 14.96 21.56
CA SER A 320 14.13 15.91 22.57
C SER A 320 12.97 16.68 23.23
N LYS A 321 11.96 17.13 22.48
CA LYS A 321 10.77 17.81 23.02
C LYS A 321 9.91 16.91 23.92
N ILE A 322 9.79 15.63 23.59
CA ILE A 322 9.09 14.64 24.42
C ILE A 322 9.83 14.42 25.74
N MET A 323 11.16 14.29 25.71
CA MET A 323 12.00 14.15 26.89
C MET A 323 11.96 15.41 27.78
N GLU A 324 11.90 16.59 27.18
CA GLU A 324 11.85 17.88 27.89
C GLU A 324 10.42 18.28 28.35
N ALA A 325 9.44 17.42 28.19
CA ALA A 325 8.03 17.72 28.48
C ALA A 325 7.41 18.91 27.70
N LYS A 326 7.99 19.28 26.57
CA LYS A 326 7.59 20.41 25.73
C LYS A 326 6.70 20.03 24.55
N PHE A 327 6.10 18.83 24.54
CA PHE A 327 5.16 18.41 23.50
C PHE A 327 3.89 19.26 23.56
N ASP A 328 3.57 19.96 22.47
CA ASP A 328 2.49 20.93 22.38
C ASP A 328 1.42 20.56 21.32
N PHE A 329 0.37 21.37 21.14
CA PHE A 329 -0.66 21.12 20.14
C PHE A 329 -0.18 21.32 18.70
N ASN A 330 0.91 22.07 18.45
CA ASN A 330 1.49 22.19 17.12
C ASN A 330 2.18 20.88 16.73
N ASP A 331 2.92 20.28 17.67
CA ASP A 331 3.56 18.97 17.46
C ASP A 331 2.50 17.88 17.24
N PHE A 332 1.39 17.94 17.99
CA PHE A 332 0.28 17.01 17.84
C PHE A 332 -0.41 17.11 16.47
N ILE A 333 -0.67 18.34 15.97
CA ILE A 333 -1.21 18.54 14.61
C ILE A 333 -0.23 18.04 13.55
N LYS A 334 1.07 18.29 13.74
CA LYS A 334 2.11 17.83 12.80
C LYS A 334 2.06 16.30 12.66
N GLN A 335 1.98 15.59 13.79
CA GLN A 335 1.83 14.13 13.78
C GLN A 335 0.53 13.66 13.13
N MET A 336 -0.58 14.32 13.44
CA MET A 336 -1.86 13.96 12.83
C MET A 336 -1.87 14.16 11.30
N ARG A 337 -1.23 15.22 10.80
CA ARG A 337 -1.10 15.49 9.36
C ARG A 337 -0.19 14.46 8.70
N LEU A 338 0.90 14.09 9.35
CA LEU A 338 1.81 13.03 8.89
C LEU A 338 1.05 11.72 8.71
N LEU A 339 0.26 11.29 9.70
CA LEU A 339 -0.61 10.12 9.61
C LEU A 339 -1.65 10.23 8.48
N LYS A 340 -2.19 11.43 8.23
CA LYS A 340 -3.15 11.69 7.15
C LYS A 340 -2.50 11.64 5.77
N ASN A 341 -1.26 12.12 5.63
CA ASN A 341 -0.49 12.11 4.38
C ASN A 341 -0.01 10.70 4.00
N MET A 342 0.28 9.84 4.99
CA MET A 342 0.60 8.42 4.77
C MET A 342 -0.56 7.62 4.12
N GLY A 343 -1.68 8.26 3.82
CA GLY A 343 -2.87 7.65 3.22
C GLY A 343 -4.08 7.67 4.17
N SER A 344 -5.21 7.09 3.72
CA SER A 344 -6.36 6.94 4.63
C SER A 344 -5.95 6.09 5.84
N LEU A 345 -6.46 6.44 7.02
CA LEU A 345 -6.20 5.66 8.26
C LEU A 345 -6.45 4.17 8.06
N GLY A 346 -7.45 3.84 7.22
CA GLY A 346 -7.76 2.48 6.80
C GLY A 346 -6.68 1.83 5.94
N GLY A 347 -6.01 2.60 5.08
CA GLY A 347 -4.90 2.11 4.26
C GLY A 347 -3.70 1.71 5.12
N VAL A 348 -3.31 2.57 6.06
CA VAL A 348 -2.19 2.31 6.98
C VAL A 348 -2.48 1.13 7.91
N LEU A 349 -3.70 1.05 8.46
CA LEU A 349 -4.08 -0.06 9.35
C LEU A 349 -4.16 -1.42 8.63
N LYS A 350 -4.50 -1.44 7.34
CA LYS A 350 -4.49 -2.67 6.52
C LYS A 350 -3.07 -3.22 6.26
N LEU A 351 -2.03 -2.39 6.35
CA LEU A 351 -0.64 -2.80 6.19
C LEU A 351 -0.07 -3.47 7.46
N ILE A 352 -0.74 -3.34 8.61
CA ILE A 352 -0.30 -3.92 9.88
C ILE A 352 -0.88 -5.34 10.03
N PRO A 353 -0.04 -6.39 10.23
CA PRO A 353 -0.50 -7.74 10.42
C PRO A 353 -1.50 -7.87 11.58
N GLY A 354 -2.67 -8.47 11.32
CA GLY A 354 -3.72 -8.69 12.33
C GLY A 354 -4.68 -7.52 12.57
N MET A 355 -4.45 -6.32 11.99
CA MET A 355 -5.34 -5.15 12.14
C MET A 355 -6.35 -4.96 10.99
N GLY A 356 -6.30 -5.77 9.95
CA GLY A 356 -7.17 -5.67 8.76
C GLY A 356 -8.67 -5.84 9.01
N LYS A 357 -9.08 -6.16 10.25
CA LYS A 357 -10.50 -6.41 10.63
C LYS A 357 -11.21 -5.21 11.26
N ILE A 358 -10.62 -4.03 11.25
CA ILE A 358 -11.30 -2.82 11.74
C ILE A 358 -12.41 -2.46 10.75
N SER A 359 -13.64 -2.36 11.26
CA SER A 359 -14.79 -2.09 10.40
C SER A 359 -14.67 -0.73 9.71
N GLY A 360 -15.14 -0.63 8.45
CA GLY A 360 -15.16 0.65 7.73
C GLY A 360 -15.92 1.76 8.48
N ALA A 361 -16.91 1.39 9.31
CA ALA A 361 -17.66 2.30 10.17
C ALA A 361 -16.79 2.89 11.31
N ASP A 362 -15.86 2.11 11.86
CA ASP A 362 -14.96 2.59 12.92
C ASP A 362 -13.85 3.46 12.36
N LEU A 363 -13.40 3.18 11.13
CA LEU A 363 -12.46 4.02 10.39
C LEU A 363 -13.07 5.39 10.05
N ALA A 364 -14.31 5.42 9.55
CA ALA A 364 -15.01 6.66 9.25
C ALA A 364 -15.26 7.51 10.52
N LYS A 365 -15.53 6.86 11.67
CA LYS A 365 -15.60 7.55 12.98
C LYS A 365 -14.25 8.13 13.37
N GLY A 366 -13.15 7.41 13.17
CA GLY A 366 -11.78 7.87 13.43
C GLY A 366 -11.43 9.10 12.59
N GLU A 367 -11.68 9.08 11.29
CA GLU A 367 -11.44 10.23 10.39
C GLU A 367 -12.30 11.46 10.77
N THR A 368 -13.56 11.23 11.14
CA THR A 368 -14.44 12.31 11.62
C THR A 368 -13.92 12.90 12.91
N GLN A 369 -13.43 12.09 13.84
CA GLN A 369 -12.84 12.55 15.09
C GLN A 369 -11.54 13.34 14.87
N LEU A 370 -10.71 12.92 13.91
CA LEU A 370 -9.51 13.65 13.52
C LEU A 370 -9.84 15.05 12.97
N LYS A 371 -10.82 15.16 12.06
CA LYS A 371 -11.29 16.45 11.53
C LYS A 371 -11.82 17.36 12.63
N ARG A 372 -12.59 16.82 13.58
CA ARG A 372 -13.09 17.57 14.75
C ARG A 372 -11.94 18.11 15.60
N THR A 373 -10.95 17.27 15.88
CA THR A 373 -9.77 17.65 16.65
C THR A 373 -8.98 18.75 15.95
N GLU A 374 -8.74 18.60 14.63
CA GLU A 374 -8.04 19.61 13.81
C GLU A 374 -8.77 20.97 13.83
N SER A 375 -10.10 20.99 13.73
CA SER A 375 -10.91 22.20 13.79
C SER A 375 -10.81 22.89 15.15
N MET A 376 -10.89 22.14 16.26
CA MET A 376 -10.72 22.69 17.59
C MET A 376 -9.34 23.30 17.81
N ILE A 377 -8.27 22.61 17.41
CA ILE A 377 -6.91 23.13 17.55
C ILE A 377 -6.66 24.31 16.60
N SER A 378 -7.24 24.32 15.39
CA SER A 378 -7.13 25.46 14.48
C SER A 378 -7.71 26.74 15.07
N SER A 379 -8.77 26.63 15.89
CA SER A 379 -9.42 27.74 16.60
C SER A 379 -8.65 28.25 17.82
N MET A 380 -7.55 27.62 18.23
CA MET A 380 -6.67 28.05 19.31
C MET A 380 -5.71 29.16 18.83
N THR A 381 -5.35 30.06 19.73
CA THR A 381 -4.29 31.06 19.50
C THR A 381 -2.91 30.39 19.45
N LYS A 382 -1.91 31.11 18.91
CA LYS A 382 -0.53 30.61 18.90
C LYS A 382 -0.01 30.25 20.28
N ALA A 383 -0.33 31.10 21.30
CA ALA A 383 0.06 30.85 22.66
C ALA A 383 -0.61 29.60 23.27
N GLU A 384 -1.89 29.37 22.97
CA GLU A 384 -2.63 28.20 23.47
C GLU A 384 -2.21 26.90 22.79
N LYS A 385 -1.73 26.97 21.54
CA LYS A 385 -1.14 25.82 20.85
C LYS A 385 0.21 25.45 21.45
N ALA A 386 1.02 26.46 21.82
CA ALA A 386 2.34 26.26 22.42
C ALA A 386 2.27 25.85 23.90
N ASP A 387 1.25 26.33 24.62
CA ASP A 387 1.05 26.02 26.05
C ASP A 387 -0.38 25.48 26.30
N PRO A 388 -0.57 24.15 26.25
CA PRO A 388 -1.85 23.49 26.51
C PRO A 388 -2.43 23.76 27.91
N ASP A 389 -1.59 24.10 28.88
CA ASP A 389 -2.02 24.33 30.28
C ASP A 389 -2.85 25.60 30.41
N LEU A 390 -2.69 26.58 29.50
CA LEU A 390 -3.55 27.75 29.41
C LEU A 390 -5.03 27.40 29.18
N LEU A 391 -5.30 26.37 28.42
CA LEU A 391 -6.66 25.86 28.17
C LEU A 391 -7.15 24.97 29.32
N ALA A 392 -6.27 24.20 29.95
CA ALA A 392 -6.61 23.39 31.10
C ALA A 392 -7.10 24.24 32.26
N GLN A 393 -6.45 25.40 32.52
CA GLN A 393 -6.73 26.27 33.66
C GLN A 393 -7.88 27.28 33.43
N SER A 394 -8.21 27.62 32.16
CA SER A 394 -9.17 28.71 31.86
C SER A 394 -10.42 28.23 31.12
N PRO A 395 -11.58 28.16 31.80
CA PRO A 395 -12.87 27.85 31.16
C PRO A 395 -13.28 28.86 30.08
N SER A 396 -12.95 30.15 30.25
CA SER A 396 -13.28 31.21 29.28
C SER A 396 -12.58 30.99 27.94
N ARG A 397 -11.32 30.53 27.96
CA ARG A 397 -10.58 30.17 26.75
C ARG A 397 -11.18 28.95 26.05
N ARG A 398 -11.58 27.93 26.82
CA ARG A 398 -12.27 26.74 26.25
C ARG A 398 -13.58 27.11 25.56
N ARG A 399 -14.40 27.97 26.15
CA ARG A 399 -15.66 28.49 25.54
C ARG A 399 -15.38 29.23 24.22
N ARG A 400 -14.34 30.05 24.20
CA ARG A 400 -13.96 30.79 22.99
C ARG A 400 -13.52 29.81 21.86
N VAL A 401 -12.69 28.83 22.17
CA VAL A 401 -12.26 27.78 21.22
C VAL A 401 -13.47 26.97 20.77
N ALA A 402 -14.36 26.59 21.64
CA ALA A 402 -15.62 25.90 21.32
C ALA A 402 -16.47 26.70 20.32
N LYS A 403 -16.71 28.00 20.61
CA LYS A 403 -17.45 28.89 19.73
C LYS A 403 -16.77 29.04 18.36
N GLY A 404 -15.44 29.16 18.31
CA GLY A 404 -14.68 29.35 17.07
C GLY A 404 -14.61 28.08 16.22
N SER A 405 -14.66 26.91 16.84
CA SER A 405 -14.59 25.62 16.15
C SER A 405 -15.95 25.02 15.79
N GLY A 406 -17.06 25.57 16.31
CA GLY A 406 -18.42 25.05 16.11
C GLY A 406 -18.71 23.80 16.94
N PHE A 407 -17.97 23.55 18.04
CA PHE A 407 -18.16 22.43 18.95
C PHE A 407 -18.52 22.87 20.36
N ASP A 408 -18.93 21.93 21.20
CA ASP A 408 -19.29 22.22 22.59
C ASP A 408 -18.05 22.41 23.49
N GLU A 409 -18.20 23.18 24.58
CA GLU A 409 -17.15 23.35 25.61
C GLU A 409 -16.71 22.01 26.22
N LYS A 410 -17.63 21.03 26.27
CA LYS A 410 -17.35 19.65 26.72
C LYS A 410 -16.38 18.95 25.82
N ASP A 411 -16.49 19.11 24.47
CA ASP A 411 -15.60 18.50 23.49
C ASP A 411 -14.19 19.08 23.59
N VAL A 412 -14.06 20.41 23.73
CA VAL A 412 -12.77 21.07 23.94
C VAL A 412 -12.15 20.65 25.28
N SER A 413 -12.95 20.54 26.33
CA SER A 413 -12.47 20.10 27.64
C SER A 413 -11.99 18.66 27.61
N LYS A 414 -12.68 17.78 26.85
CA LYS A 414 -12.27 16.39 26.62
C LYS A 414 -10.95 16.34 25.86
N LEU A 415 -10.83 17.10 24.76
CA LEU A 415 -9.60 17.16 23.96
C LEU A 415 -8.39 17.57 24.83
N VAL A 416 -8.51 18.64 25.62
CA VAL A 416 -7.44 19.11 26.50
C VAL A 416 -7.07 18.06 27.54
N LYS A 417 -8.06 17.40 28.15
CA LYS A 417 -7.85 16.34 29.14
C LYS A 417 -7.15 15.12 28.55
N ASP A 418 -7.61 14.67 27.38
CA ASP A 418 -7.03 13.51 26.67
C ASP A 418 -5.60 13.83 26.23
N PHE A 419 -5.34 15.05 25.73
CA PHE A 419 -4.00 15.51 25.38
C PHE A 419 -3.05 15.54 26.59
N THR A 420 -3.49 16.09 27.73
CA THR A 420 -2.69 16.15 28.95
C THR A 420 -2.36 14.74 29.46
N LYS A 421 -3.33 13.82 29.40
CA LYS A 421 -3.14 12.42 29.78
C LYS A 421 -2.13 11.74 28.86
N MET A 422 -2.23 11.95 27.55
CA MET A 422 -1.29 11.42 26.57
C MET A 422 0.12 11.97 26.82
N ARG A 423 0.28 13.29 27.03
CA ARG A 423 1.56 13.95 27.35
C ARG A 423 2.21 13.34 28.59
N SER A 424 1.45 13.15 29.66
CA SER A 424 1.97 12.52 30.88
C SER A 424 2.35 11.06 30.70
N MET A 425 1.64 10.31 29.88
CA MET A 425 1.93 8.91 29.56
C MET A 425 3.24 8.80 28.75
N MET A 426 3.44 9.68 27.76
CA MET A 426 4.68 9.75 26.97
C MET A 426 5.90 10.11 27.85
N GLN A 427 5.75 11.02 28.82
CA GLN A 427 6.79 11.38 29.77
C GLN A 427 7.18 10.21 30.68
N ASN A 428 6.21 9.45 31.14
CA ASN A 428 6.46 8.29 31.99
C ASN A 428 7.15 7.14 31.25
N MET A 429 6.83 6.95 29.96
CA MET A 429 7.53 5.97 29.10
C MET A 429 8.98 6.39 28.84
N GLY A 430 9.28 7.67 28.67
CA GLY A 430 10.64 8.18 28.46
C GLY A 430 11.53 8.12 29.70
N ARG A 431 10.95 8.10 30.92
CA ARG A 431 11.68 8.07 32.19
C ARG A 431 11.89 6.65 32.77
N GLY A 432 11.19 5.65 32.26
CA GLY A 432 11.05 4.36 32.96
C GLY A 432 11.80 3.16 32.38
N MET A 433 12.46 3.23 31.20
CA MET A 433 13.21 2.10 30.65
C MET A 433 14.33 2.55 29.72
N PRO A 434 15.61 2.47 30.14
CA PRO A 434 16.72 2.45 29.21
C PRO A 434 16.72 1.06 28.53
N GLY A 435 16.18 0.95 27.31
CA GLY A 435 16.33 -0.25 26.49
C GLY A 435 15.06 -0.89 25.92
N MET A 436 13.87 -0.36 26.18
CA MET A 436 12.66 -0.83 25.50
C MET A 436 12.18 0.24 24.52
N GLY A 437 12.72 0.17 23.29
CA GLY A 437 12.21 0.93 22.15
C GLY A 437 10.75 0.56 21.90
N MET A 438 9.95 1.55 21.46
CA MET A 438 8.59 1.32 20.99
C MET A 438 8.59 0.11 20.05
N PRO A 439 7.64 -0.82 20.16
CA PRO A 439 7.51 -1.89 19.17
C PRO A 439 7.14 -1.26 17.82
N GLY A 440 8.15 -1.06 16.98
CA GLY A 440 7.94 -0.56 15.61
C GLY A 440 8.93 0.46 15.07
N MET A 441 9.83 1.05 15.86
CA MET A 441 10.78 2.02 15.30
C MET A 441 12.15 1.93 16.01
N GLY A 442 13.09 1.31 15.32
CA GLY A 442 14.52 1.45 15.62
C GLY A 442 15.19 0.21 16.16
N GLY A 443 15.89 -0.49 15.33
CA GLY A 443 16.81 -1.54 15.74
C GLY A 443 17.32 -2.42 14.60
N MET A 444 17.84 -1.80 13.52
CA MET A 444 18.82 -2.47 12.67
C MET A 444 20.20 -1.96 13.04
N GLY A 445 20.77 -2.57 14.09
CA GLY A 445 22.17 -2.50 14.42
C GLY A 445 22.84 -3.78 13.93
N MET A 446 23.80 -3.63 13.03
CA MET A 446 24.65 -4.69 12.46
C MET A 446 25.30 -5.57 13.56
N PRO A 447 25.45 -6.88 13.35
CA PRO A 447 26.25 -7.73 14.22
C PRO A 447 27.72 -7.66 13.80
N GLY A 448 28.54 -7.10 14.66
CA GLY A 448 29.99 -7.16 14.60
C GLY A 448 30.58 -7.99 15.75
N MET A 449 31.10 -9.12 15.39
CA MET A 449 32.22 -9.93 15.97
C MET A 449 32.70 -9.60 17.38
N GLY A 450 32.79 -10.67 18.22
CA GLY A 450 33.73 -10.69 19.32
C GLY A 450 33.41 -11.69 20.46
N GLY A 451 34.08 -12.81 20.45
CA GLY A 451 34.08 -13.98 21.24
C GLY A 451 34.11 -13.89 22.77
N GLY A 452 33.84 -15.04 23.40
CA GLY A 452 34.18 -15.33 24.76
C GLY A 452 33.14 -16.10 25.56
N MET A 453 33.18 -17.41 25.52
CA MET A 453 32.74 -18.32 26.60
C MET A 453 33.89 -18.41 27.66
N PRO A 454 33.77 -19.01 28.88
CA PRO A 454 32.69 -19.83 29.47
C PRO A 454 32.54 -19.67 31.03
N GLY A 455 31.57 -20.37 31.63
CA GLY A 455 31.69 -20.71 33.04
C GLY A 455 30.38 -20.95 33.80
N MET A 456 29.94 -22.14 33.88
CA MET A 456 29.61 -23.03 35.01
C MET A 456 28.89 -22.46 36.26
N GLY A 457 27.80 -23.14 36.65
CA GLY A 457 27.39 -23.24 38.05
C GLY A 457 25.90 -23.52 38.31
N MET A 458 25.51 -24.78 38.30
CA MET A 458 24.45 -25.34 39.17
C MET A 458 25.09 -25.81 40.48
N PRO A 459 24.43 -26.14 41.64
CA PRO A 459 23.07 -26.60 41.86
C PRO A 459 22.44 -26.21 43.23
N GLY A 460 21.22 -26.70 43.54
CA GLY A 460 20.80 -26.97 44.91
C GLY A 460 19.32 -26.63 45.18
N MET A 461 18.45 -27.56 45.08
CA MET A 461 17.71 -28.35 46.07
C MET A 461 16.88 -27.58 47.13
N GLY A 462 15.59 -27.91 47.20
CA GLY A 462 14.96 -28.32 48.45
C GLY A 462 13.63 -27.68 48.83
N GLY A 463 12.57 -28.50 48.96
CA GLY A 463 11.62 -28.33 50.02
C GLY A 463 10.11 -28.18 49.67
N TYR A 464 9.41 -29.26 49.50
CA TYR A 464 8.00 -29.47 49.94
C TYR A 464 7.97 -29.75 51.44
N PRO A 465 6.84 -29.81 52.21
CA PRO A 465 5.40 -29.69 51.88
C PRO A 465 4.52 -29.03 53.00
N GLN A 466 3.24 -29.13 52.85
CA GLN A 466 2.11 -29.45 53.77
C GLN A 466 0.97 -28.42 53.82
N GLN A 467 -0.17 -28.83 53.37
CA GLN A 467 -1.45 -29.25 54.02
C GLN A 467 -2.10 -28.30 55.05
N GLY A 468 -3.37 -28.01 54.84
CA GLY A 468 -4.25 -27.49 55.87
C GLY A 468 -5.67 -27.16 55.44
N LYS A 469 -6.56 -28.17 55.39
CA LYS A 469 -7.96 -28.29 55.87
C LYS A 469 -9.04 -27.30 55.44
N ARG A 470 -9.97 -27.85 54.67
CA ARG A 470 -11.45 -27.97 54.82
C ARG A 470 -12.18 -27.00 55.79
N LYS A 471 -13.22 -26.31 55.21
CA LYS A 471 -14.55 -26.27 55.88
C LYS A 471 -15.71 -26.21 54.86
N LYS A 472 -16.57 -27.29 54.95
CA LYS A 472 -17.92 -27.37 54.37
C LYS A 472 -18.91 -26.57 55.21
N LYS A 473 -19.94 -25.95 54.56
CA LYS A 473 -21.32 -25.82 55.07
C LYS A 473 -22.21 -25.45 53.91
N LYS A 474 -23.07 -26.30 53.52
CA LYS A 474 -24.41 -26.75 53.83
C LYS A 474 -25.49 -25.93 53.08
N LYS A 475 -26.23 -26.73 52.29
CA LYS A 475 -27.53 -26.57 51.64
C LYS A 475 -28.59 -25.80 52.43
N LYS A 476 -29.42 -25.04 51.71
CA LYS A 476 -30.88 -25.05 51.99
C LYS A 476 -31.69 -25.02 50.67
N LYS A 477 -32.52 -26.04 50.53
CA LYS A 477 -33.62 -26.18 49.57
C LYS A 477 -34.83 -25.40 50.11
N LYS A 478 -35.66 -24.90 49.21
CA LYS A 478 -37.14 -24.83 49.20
C LYS A 478 -37.50 -23.97 48.00
N GLY A 479 -38.38 -24.23 47.07
CA GLY A 479 -39.52 -25.13 47.03
C GLY A 479 -40.70 -24.36 46.44
N PHE A 480 -41.24 -24.86 45.33
CA PHE A 480 -42.62 -24.76 44.87
C PHE A 480 -43.30 -23.42 44.53
N GLY A 481 -43.99 -23.41 43.38
CA GLY A 481 -45.22 -22.69 43.11
C GLY A 481 -45.40 -22.23 41.67
N THR A 482 -45.99 -23.14 40.89
CA THR A 482 -46.93 -22.96 39.79
C THR A 482 -47.66 -21.60 39.67
N LEU A 483 -47.65 -21.01 38.48
CA LEU A 483 -48.80 -20.85 37.55
C LEU A 483 -48.28 -20.45 36.20
#